data_cd8bfe51bfe9e6d0c1ce8e45ceaaeab9
#
_entry.id   cd8bfe51bfe9e6d0c1ce8e45ceaaeab9
#
_cell.length_a   1.000
_cell.length_b   1.000
_cell.length_c   1.000
_cell.angle_alpha   90.00
_cell.angle_beta   90.00
_cell.angle_gamma   90.00
#
_symmetry.space_group_name_H-M   'P 1'
#
loop_
_entity.id
_entity.type
_entity.pdbx_description
1 polymer ?
#
loop_
_entity_poly.entity_id
_entity_poly.type
_entity_poly.pdbx_seq_one_letter_code
_entity_poly.pdbx_strand_id
1 'polypeptide(L)'
;MKLSKSILTVGVAALVAVTIAACGGSSGSSEGAAGSCPLGDPDDSITTTVRIAYQNIPNGDLIVKDQQILENCMPNATITWNVFSSGGDVLQAYGAGSVDIGLTGSNPNVKALSAPLNTTLPPIVTTWIFDVIGAGESLVVKPEIKSAADLKGKQIATPFGSTAHYSLLNWLKLNGLSDTDVELVNLEPEKMIAAWPDLAGAFVWDPSQSELVAQGGVLLGSAADTAAAGNPTYDLANGVKAFVDANQPFMVMWAKAQNYAVDMILNDPAAAAESISAELAVPPAD
;
A
#
# COMPACT_ATOMS: atom_id res chain seq x y z
N MET A 1 12.59 67.66 15.85
CA MET A 1 13.49 68.77 15.42
C MET A 1 14.35 68.24 14.27
N LYS A 2 14.26 68.96 13.06
CA LYS A 2 15.07 68.87 11.83
C LYS A 2 15.06 67.53 11.10
N LEU A 3 14.30 67.28 10.01
CA LEU A 3 14.36 67.70 8.61
C LEU A 3 15.78 67.76 7.96
N SER A 4 16.02 66.90 6.95
CA SER A 4 16.68 67.23 5.69
C SER A 4 16.55 65.99 4.77
N LYS A 5 15.87 65.94 3.72
CA LYS A 5 15.74 66.44 2.34
C LYS A 5 16.97 66.14 1.46
N SER A 6 16.64 65.44 0.38
CA SER A 6 17.14 65.56 -1.03
C SER A 6 18.27 64.62 -1.39
N ILE A 7 18.42 63.99 -2.57
CA ILE A 7 18.07 64.42 -3.93
C ILE A 7 18.06 63.21 -4.87
N LEU A 8 17.23 63.26 -5.87
CA LEU A 8 17.08 62.47 -7.08
C LEU A 8 18.37 62.42 -7.94
N THR A 9 18.73 61.27 -8.54
CA THR A 9 19.41 61.30 -9.84
C THR A 9 18.91 60.17 -10.73
N VAL A 10 18.42 60.55 -11.90
CA VAL A 10 17.98 59.78 -13.05
C VAL A 10 19.21 59.41 -13.87
N GLY A 11 19.34 58.18 -14.25
CA GLY A 11 20.33 57.69 -15.20
C GLY A 11 19.71 56.69 -16.19
N VAL A 12 19.57 57.12 -17.43
CA VAL A 12 19.06 56.39 -18.58
C VAL A 12 20.23 55.72 -19.33
N ALA A 13 19.92 54.61 -19.99
CA ALA A 13 20.58 53.92 -21.09
C ALA A 13 21.27 52.59 -20.71
N ALA A 14 21.25 51.52 -21.43
CA ALA A 14 20.97 51.24 -22.84
C ALA A 14 20.71 49.75 -23.01
N LEU A 15 19.85 49.37 -23.92
CA LEU A 15 19.68 48.02 -24.45
C LEU A 15 20.97 47.56 -25.14
N VAL A 16 21.42 46.33 -24.80
CA VAL A 16 22.24 45.52 -25.72
C VAL A 16 21.60 44.12 -25.78
N ALA A 17 20.98 43.85 -26.91
CA ALA A 17 20.56 42.51 -27.28
C ALA A 17 21.82 41.72 -27.72
N VAL A 18 22.12 40.64 -27.02
CA VAL A 18 23.07 39.63 -27.49
C VAL A 18 22.33 38.33 -27.70
N THR A 19 22.08 38.02 -28.96
CA THR A 19 21.67 36.68 -29.40
C THR A 19 22.89 35.76 -29.36
N ILE A 20 22.87 34.78 -28.48
CA ILE A 20 23.81 33.65 -28.54
C ILE A 20 22.95 32.42 -28.87
N ALA A 21 23.07 31.97 -30.11
CA ALA A 21 22.72 30.63 -30.52
C ALA A 21 23.84 29.70 -30.01
N ALA A 22 23.52 28.76 -29.12
CA ALA A 22 24.37 27.63 -28.80
C ALA A 22 23.58 26.35 -28.95
N CYS A 23 23.98 25.59 -29.95
CA CYS A 23 23.60 24.20 -30.15
C CYS A 23 24.27 23.29 -29.10
N GLY A 24 23.53 22.27 -28.67
CA GLY A 24 24.10 20.98 -28.40
C GLY A 24 24.30 20.62 -26.94
N GLY A 25 23.62 19.59 -26.52
CA GLY A 25 23.88 18.84 -25.30
C GLY A 25 22.59 18.34 -24.67
N SER A 26 21.98 17.32 -25.28
CA SER A 26 20.93 16.55 -24.63
C SER A 26 21.52 15.72 -23.51
N SER A 27 21.48 16.21 -22.30
CA SER A 27 21.45 15.40 -21.09
C SER A 27 19.99 15.20 -20.74
N GLY A 28 19.45 14.03 -21.08
CA GLY A 28 18.10 13.64 -20.70
C GLY A 28 18.02 13.44 -19.19
N SER A 29 17.63 14.49 -18.48
CA SER A 29 16.89 14.35 -17.25
C SER A 29 15.46 14.06 -17.67
N SER A 30 15.00 12.84 -17.44
CA SER A 30 13.59 12.51 -17.52
C SER A 30 12.85 13.23 -16.40
N GLU A 31 12.52 14.52 -16.61
CA GLU A 31 11.40 15.12 -15.92
C GLU A 31 10.18 14.39 -16.46
N GLY A 32 9.62 13.49 -15.69
CA GLY A 32 8.31 12.90 -15.94
C GLY A 32 7.33 14.06 -16.07
N ALA A 33 6.87 14.33 -17.28
CA ALA A 33 5.86 15.34 -17.54
C ALA A 33 4.61 14.92 -16.76
N ALA A 34 4.25 15.65 -15.70
CA ALA A 34 2.96 15.50 -15.06
C ALA A 34 1.87 15.57 -16.15
N GLY A 35 1.15 14.47 -16.36
CA GLY A 35 0.03 14.42 -17.28
C GLY A 35 0.15 13.54 -18.52
N SER A 36 1.20 12.73 -18.70
CA SER A 36 1.24 11.74 -19.80
C SER A 36 0.94 10.32 -19.29
N CYS A 37 0.11 9.58 -20.04
CA CYS A 37 -0.14 8.17 -19.76
C CYS A 37 1.11 7.34 -20.09
N PRO A 38 1.72 6.65 -19.10
CA PRO A 38 2.91 5.83 -19.36
C PRO A 38 2.58 4.53 -20.11
N LEU A 39 1.29 4.22 -20.28
CA LEU A 39 0.81 2.99 -20.94
C LEU A 39 0.53 3.19 -22.43
N GLY A 40 0.77 4.38 -22.98
CA GLY A 40 0.50 4.76 -24.36
C GLY A 40 -0.43 5.96 -24.47
N ASP A 41 -1.23 6.01 -25.54
CA ASP A 41 -2.21 7.08 -25.70
C ASP A 41 -3.33 6.95 -24.64
N PRO A 42 -3.76 8.07 -24.03
CA PRO A 42 -4.92 8.08 -23.13
C PRO A 42 -6.20 7.60 -23.82
N ASP A 43 -7.08 6.97 -23.06
CA ASP A 43 -8.40 6.53 -23.54
C ASP A 43 -9.50 7.44 -22.99
N ASP A 44 -9.85 8.46 -23.76
CA ASP A 44 -10.90 9.45 -23.43
C ASP A 44 -12.31 8.84 -23.43
N SER A 45 -12.50 7.64 -23.98
CA SER A 45 -13.80 6.97 -24.01
C SER A 45 -14.20 6.34 -22.68
N ILE A 46 -13.24 6.16 -21.78
CA ILE A 46 -13.49 5.59 -20.44
C ILE A 46 -13.95 6.72 -19.50
N THR A 47 -15.24 6.67 -19.14
CA THR A 47 -15.89 7.68 -18.27
C THR A 47 -16.35 7.09 -16.93
N THR A 48 -15.76 5.98 -16.54
CA THR A 48 -16.10 5.24 -15.31
C THR A 48 -15.90 6.12 -14.07
N THR A 49 -16.86 6.08 -13.15
CA THR A 49 -16.65 6.56 -11.77
C THR A 49 -16.34 5.35 -10.91
N VAL A 50 -15.21 5.39 -10.19
CA VAL A 50 -14.70 4.29 -9.37
C VAL A 50 -14.20 4.78 -8.03
N ARG A 51 -14.47 3.99 -6.99
CA ARG A 51 -13.95 4.16 -5.63
C ARG A 51 -13.04 2.97 -5.33
N ILE A 52 -11.74 3.23 -5.24
CA ILE A 52 -10.70 2.22 -5.02
C ILE A 52 -10.35 2.21 -3.54
N ALA A 53 -10.42 1.05 -2.90
CA ALA A 53 -9.91 0.82 -1.56
C ALA A 53 -8.45 0.36 -1.63
N TYR A 54 -7.55 1.03 -0.93
CA TYR A 54 -6.17 0.61 -0.80
C TYR A 54 -5.76 0.54 0.68
N GLN A 55 -4.65 -0.10 0.97
CA GLN A 55 -4.05 -0.15 2.30
C GLN A 55 -2.64 0.43 2.24
N ASN A 56 -2.16 0.94 3.36
CA ASN A 56 -0.77 1.40 3.50
C ASN A 56 0.17 0.19 3.56
N ILE A 57 0.31 -0.51 2.44
CA ILE A 57 1.14 -1.70 2.24
C ILE A 57 2.00 -1.45 1.00
N PRO A 58 3.34 -1.68 1.05
CA PRO A 58 4.20 -1.55 -0.12
C PRO A 58 3.76 -2.48 -1.25
N ASN A 59 3.10 -1.94 -2.29
CA ASN A 59 2.63 -2.69 -3.45
C ASN A 59 2.39 -1.79 -4.67
N GLY A 60 1.90 -2.39 -5.77
CA GLY A 60 1.64 -1.70 -7.03
C GLY A 60 0.59 -0.59 -6.95
N ASP A 61 -0.42 -0.69 -6.07
CA ASP A 61 -1.45 0.35 -5.93
C ASP A 61 -0.85 1.70 -5.54
N LEU A 62 0.17 1.71 -4.67
CA LEU A 62 0.83 2.94 -4.24
C LEU A 62 1.58 3.61 -5.39
N ILE A 63 2.24 2.83 -6.25
CA ILE A 63 2.91 3.34 -7.46
C ILE A 63 1.88 3.91 -8.44
N VAL A 64 0.80 3.16 -8.69
CA VAL A 64 -0.27 3.58 -9.60
C VAL A 64 -0.91 4.89 -9.13
N LYS A 65 -1.10 5.03 -7.82
CA LYS A 65 -1.69 6.21 -7.18
C LYS A 65 -0.74 7.41 -7.18
N ASP A 66 0.51 7.23 -6.73
CA ASP A 66 1.53 8.30 -6.66
C ASP A 66 1.77 8.92 -8.05
N GLN A 67 1.93 8.08 -9.07
CA GLN A 67 2.18 8.53 -10.44
C GLN A 67 0.90 8.93 -11.20
N GLN A 68 -0.26 8.87 -10.56
CA GLN A 68 -1.56 9.20 -11.17
C GLN A 68 -1.80 8.47 -12.52
N ILE A 69 -1.37 7.19 -12.60
CA ILE A 69 -1.37 6.45 -13.86
C ILE A 69 -2.78 6.30 -14.42
N LEU A 70 -3.75 5.97 -13.57
CA LEU A 70 -5.14 5.79 -14.01
C LEU A 70 -5.74 7.11 -14.47
N GLU A 71 -5.50 8.19 -13.73
CA GLU A 71 -5.99 9.53 -14.01
C GLU A 71 -5.42 10.05 -15.35
N ASN A 72 -4.12 9.85 -15.57
CA ASN A 72 -3.45 10.25 -16.80
C ASN A 72 -3.85 9.40 -18.01
N CYS A 73 -4.15 8.11 -17.82
CA CYS A 73 -4.52 7.20 -18.90
C CYS A 73 -6.03 7.19 -19.20
N MET A 74 -6.86 7.67 -18.29
CA MET A 74 -8.32 7.74 -18.42
C MET A 74 -8.83 9.11 -17.96
N PRO A 75 -8.54 10.21 -18.70
CA PRO A 75 -8.76 11.58 -18.23
C PRO A 75 -10.23 11.93 -18.01
N ASN A 76 -11.15 11.17 -18.58
CA ASN A 76 -12.60 11.35 -18.38
C ASN A 76 -13.18 10.42 -17.29
N ALA A 77 -12.39 9.54 -16.70
CA ALA A 77 -12.80 8.75 -15.55
C ALA A 77 -12.77 9.59 -14.26
N THR A 78 -13.62 9.24 -13.31
CA THR A 78 -13.58 9.84 -11.95
C THR A 78 -13.07 8.78 -10.99
N ILE A 79 -11.86 8.96 -10.49
CA ILE A 79 -11.17 7.99 -9.63
C ILE A 79 -11.06 8.56 -8.21
N THR A 80 -11.44 7.77 -7.22
CA THR A 80 -11.31 8.14 -5.81
C THR A 80 -10.58 7.02 -5.08
N TRP A 81 -9.47 7.36 -4.45
CA TRP A 81 -8.68 6.46 -3.62
C TRP A 81 -9.08 6.61 -2.14
N ASN A 82 -9.35 5.50 -1.46
CA ASN A 82 -9.76 5.47 -0.06
C ASN A 82 -8.85 4.51 0.70
N VAL A 83 -8.16 5.03 1.72
CA VAL A 83 -7.27 4.22 2.57
C VAL A 83 -8.07 3.47 3.64
N PHE A 84 -7.66 2.23 3.91
CA PHE A 84 -8.21 1.38 4.97
C PHE A 84 -7.09 0.73 5.77
N SER A 85 -7.30 0.51 7.07
CA SER A 85 -6.29 -0.07 7.96
C SER A 85 -6.08 -1.57 7.73
N SER A 86 -7.12 -2.29 7.28
CA SER A 86 -7.05 -3.74 7.05
C SER A 86 -8.06 -4.22 6.00
N GLY A 87 -7.87 -5.44 5.50
CA GLY A 87 -8.82 -6.09 4.61
C GLY A 87 -10.21 -6.30 5.26
N GLY A 88 -10.29 -6.37 6.59
CA GLY A 88 -11.55 -6.42 7.33
C GLY A 88 -12.37 -5.15 7.15
N ASP A 89 -11.73 -3.98 7.19
CA ASP A 89 -12.38 -2.68 6.98
C ASP A 89 -12.82 -2.51 5.52
N VAL A 90 -12.01 -3.00 4.56
CA VAL A 90 -12.42 -3.02 3.14
C VAL A 90 -13.68 -3.87 2.93
N LEU A 91 -13.82 -5.02 3.62
CA LEU A 91 -15.06 -5.81 3.55
C LEU A 91 -16.28 -5.04 4.09
N GLN A 92 -16.12 -4.28 5.17
CA GLN A 92 -17.19 -3.41 5.67
C GLN A 92 -17.56 -2.34 4.65
N ALA A 93 -16.57 -1.74 3.97
CA ALA A 93 -16.77 -0.75 2.92
C ALA A 93 -17.52 -1.34 1.70
N TYR A 94 -17.24 -2.58 1.30
CA TYR A 94 -18.05 -3.30 0.30
C TYR A 94 -19.49 -3.48 0.75
N GLY A 95 -19.69 -3.90 2.01
CA GLY A 95 -21.04 -4.05 2.58
C GLY A 95 -21.83 -2.74 2.65
N ALA A 96 -21.15 -1.63 2.88
CA ALA A 96 -21.73 -0.28 2.87
C ALA A 96 -21.91 0.29 1.45
N GLY A 97 -21.43 -0.39 0.40
CA GLY A 97 -21.47 0.11 -0.97
C GLY A 97 -20.63 1.38 -1.17
N SER A 98 -19.57 1.56 -0.39
CA SER A 98 -18.70 2.76 -0.43
C SER A 98 -17.45 2.59 -1.29
N VAL A 99 -17.14 1.38 -1.73
CA VAL A 99 -16.03 1.05 -2.62
C VAL A 99 -16.47 0.08 -3.72
N ASP A 100 -15.76 0.10 -4.85
CA ASP A 100 -16.08 -0.69 -6.03
C ASP A 100 -15.04 -1.77 -6.32
N ILE A 101 -13.76 -1.45 -6.12
CA ILE A 101 -12.63 -2.38 -6.18
C ILE A 101 -11.68 -2.09 -5.01
N GLY A 102 -10.84 -3.04 -4.62
CA GLY A 102 -9.84 -2.78 -3.58
C GLY A 102 -9.00 -3.98 -3.20
N LEU A 103 -7.95 -3.68 -2.44
CA LEU A 103 -7.01 -4.66 -1.92
C LEU A 103 -7.55 -5.31 -0.65
N THR A 104 -7.56 -6.65 -0.62
CA THR A 104 -7.72 -7.43 0.61
C THR A 104 -6.75 -8.61 0.60
N GLY A 105 -6.35 -9.09 1.76
CA GLY A 105 -5.63 -10.35 1.87
C GLY A 105 -6.51 -11.56 1.53
N SER A 106 -5.90 -12.70 1.26
CA SER A 106 -6.60 -13.95 0.93
C SER A 106 -7.59 -14.41 2.02
N ASN A 107 -7.27 -14.20 3.30
CA ASN A 107 -8.13 -14.61 4.41
C ASN A 107 -9.40 -13.75 4.52
N PRO A 108 -9.35 -12.41 4.49
CA PRO A 108 -10.55 -11.59 4.34
C PRO A 108 -11.39 -12.00 3.13
N ASN A 109 -10.75 -12.28 1.98
CA ASN A 109 -11.46 -12.68 0.77
C ASN A 109 -12.22 -14.00 0.95
N VAL A 110 -11.58 -15.05 1.48
CA VAL A 110 -12.26 -16.32 1.81
C VAL A 110 -13.40 -16.11 2.80
N LYS A 111 -13.21 -15.24 3.78
CA LYS A 111 -14.25 -14.87 4.76
C LYS A 111 -15.44 -14.19 4.08
N ALA A 112 -15.20 -13.30 3.11
CA ALA A 112 -16.25 -12.65 2.32
C ALA A 112 -17.08 -13.66 1.52
N LEU A 113 -16.45 -14.74 1.02
CA LEU A 113 -17.10 -15.80 0.26
C LEU A 113 -17.79 -16.86 1.14
N SER A 114 -17.65 -16.77 2.46
CA SER A 114 -18.18 -17.71 3.44
C SER A 114 -19.39 -17.13 4.19
N ALA A 115 -20.28 -18.03 4.67
CA ALA A 115 -21.39 -17.60 5.51
C ALA A 115 -20.88 -17.02 6.87
N PRO A 116 -21.54 -15.98 7.42
CA PRO A 116 -22.75 -15.31 6.90
C PRO A 116 -22.43 -14.17 5.87
N LEU A 117 -21.16 -13.77 5.68
CA LEU A 117 -20.82 -12.58 4.90
C LEU A 117 -21.22 -12.68 3.42
N ASN A 118 -21.13 -13.87 2.82
CA ASN A 118 -21.55 -14.09 1.45
C ASN A 118 -23.04 -13.84 1.17
N THR A 119 -23.84 -13.65 2.23
CA THR A 119 -25.27 -13.31 2.12
C THR A 119 -25.56 -11.84 2.41
N THR A 120 -24.58 -11.11 2.95
CA THR A 120 -24.72 -9.70 3.37
C THR A 120 -23.87 -8.76 2.51
N LEU A 121 -22.75 -9.26 1.96
CA LEU A 121 -21.92 -8.52 1.03
C LEU A 121 -22.45 -8.64 -0.41
N PRO A 122 -22.22 -7.62 -1.26
CA PRO A 122 -22.41 -7.82 -2.70
C PRO A 122 -21.49 -8.93 -3.20
N PRO A 123 -21.85 -9.65 -4.27
CA PRO A 123 -20.93 -10.61 -4.89
C PRO A 123 -19.60 -9.94 -5.26
N ILE A 124 -18.50 -10.51 -4.78
CA ILE A 124 -17.13 -10.03 -5.01
C ILE A 124 -16.40 -11.04 -5.90
N VAL A 125 -15.55 -10.55 -6.79
CA VAL A 125 -14.66 -11.36 -7.62
C VAL A 125 -13.21 -10.90 -7.44
N THR A 126 -12.29 -11.86 -7.40
CA THR A 126 -10.86 -11.55 -7.41
C THR A 126 -10.43 -11.21 -8.84
N THR A 127 -9.77 -10.08 -9.01
CA THR A 127 -9.37 -9.52 -10.31
C THR A 127 -7.86 -9.54 -10.52
N TRP A 128 -7.06 -9.62 -9.43
CA TRP A 128 -5.61 -9.59 -9.48
C TRP A 128 -4.98 -10.28 -8.26
N ILE A 129 -3.75 -10.75 -8.41
CA ILE A 129 -2.89 -11.19 -7.31
C ILE A 129 -1.71 -10.23 -7.28
N PHE A 130 -1.58 -9.44 -6.21
CA PHE A 130 -0.46 -8.52 -6.05
C PHE A 130 0.83 -9.27 -5.74
N ASP A 131 0.76 -10.19 -4.78
CA ASP A 131 1.92 -10.97 -4.34
C ASP A 131 1.55 -12.26 -3.61
N VAL A 132 2.59 -13.00 -3.24
CA VAL A 132 2.60 -14.04 -2.21
C VAL A 132 3.27 -13.46 -0.99
N ILE A 133 2.52 -13.29 0.09
CA ILE A 133 3.02 -12.64 1.30
C ILE A 133 4.17 -13.45 1.90
N GLY A 134 5.28 -12.76 2.13
CA GLY A 134 6.53 -13.32 2.66
C GLY A 134 6.97 -12.67 3.96
N ALA A 135 8.24 -12.30 4.03
CA ALA A 135 8.85 -11.70 5.23
C ALA A 135 8.38 -10.26 5.52
N GLY A 136 7.68 -9.61 4.57
CA GLY A 136 7.03 -8.31 4.80
C GLY A 136 5.84 -8.37 5.78
N GLU A 137 5.43 -9.59 6.19
CA GLU A 137 4.45 -9.83 7.24
C GLU A 137 5.06 -10.79 8.27
N SER A 138 5.38 -10.32 9.48
CA SER A 138 6.19 -11.07 10.45
C SER A 138 5.74 -10.91 11.90
N LEU A 139 6.18 -11.84 12.72
CA LEU A 139 6.07 -11.80 14.17
C LEU A 139 7.26 -11.01 14.73
N VAL A 140 7.00 -9.75 15.09
CA VAL A 140 7.93 -8.91 15.86
C VAL A 140 7.71 -9.17 17.34
N VAL A 141 8.76 -9.41 18.11
CA VAL A 141 8.67 -9.69 19.55
C VAL A 141 9.65 -8.82 20.33
N LYS A 142 9.42 -8.72 21.64
CA LYS A 142 10.38 -8.10 22.55
C LYS A 142 11.70 -8.87 22.55
N PRO A 143 12.86 -8.21 22.73
CA PRO A 143 14.18 -8.83 22.60
C PRO A 143 14.49 -9.94 23.63
N GLU A 144 13.76 -10.02 24.73
CA GLU A 144 13.84 -11.11 25.69
C GLU A 144 13.17 -12.41 25.24
N ILE A 145 12.26 -12.35 24.27
CA ILE A 145 11.61 -13.51 23.65
C ILE A 145 12.59 -14.09 22.61
N LYS A 146 12.99 -15.34 22.80
CA LYS A 146 13.99 -16.00 21.93
C LYS A 146 13.43 -17.22 21.20
N SER A 147 12.27 -17.70 21.62
CA SER A 147 11.62 -18.89 21.06
C SER A 147 10.11 -18.81 21.19
N ALA A 148 9.42 -19.68 20.46
CA ALA A 148 7.96 -19.80 20.59
C ALA A 148 7.53 -20.17 22.04
N ALA A 149 8.34 -20.94 22.76
CA ALA A 149 8.02 -21.33 24.13
C ALA A 149 7.93 -20.12 25.09
N ASP A 150 8.67 -19.06 24.82
CA ASP A 150 8.68 -17.84 25.63
C ASP A 150 7.41 -17.00 25.44
N LEU A 151 6.59 -17.32 24.42
CA LEU A 151 5.32 -16.64 24.15
C LEU A 151 4.16 -17.14 25.01
N LYS A 152 4.31 -18.26 25.73
CA LYS A 152 3.23 -18.82 26.55
C LYS A 152 2.71 -17.82 27.57
N GLY A 153 1.37 -17.59 27.53
CA GLY A 153 0.68 -16.64 28.40
C GLY A 153 1.01 -15.16 28.12
N LYS A 154 1.64 -14.87 26.97
CA LYS A 154 1.99 -13.50 26.57
C LYS A 154 0.97 -12.91 25.62
N GLN A 155 0.84 -11.57 25.66
CA GLN A 155 0.00 -10.81 24.76
C GLN A 155 0.68 -10.63 23.41
N ILE A 156 -0.01 -11.08 22.36
CA ILE A 156 0.43 -10.95 20.97
C ILE A 156 -0.69 -10.28 20.18
N ALA A 157 -0.40 -9.12 19.59
CA ALA A 157 -1.34 -8.38 18.78
C ALA A 157 -1.32 -8.85 17.33
N THR A 158 -2.50 -8.84 16.69
CA THR A 158 -2.68 -9.01 15.23
C THR A 158 -4.09 -8.55 14.86
N PRO A 159 -4.33 -8.04 13.62
CA PRO A 159 -5.69 -7.72 13.18
C PRO A 159 -6.47 -9.01 12.91
N PHE A 160 -7.54 -9.24 13.66
CA PHE A 160 -8.28 -10.50 13.59
C PHE A 160 -8.95 -10.73 12.23
N GLY A 161 -8.74 -11.89 11.66
CA GLY A 161 -9.27 -12.31 10.37
C GLY A 161 -8.42 -11.85 9.17
N SER A 162 -7.28 -11.18 9.41
CA SER A 162 -6.30 -10.83 8.39
C SER A 162 -5.43 -12.04 7.99
N THR A 163 -4.57 -11.85 7.01
CA THR A 163 -3.48 -12.77 6.65
C THR A 163 -2.49 -12.96 7.79
N ALA A 164 -2.15 -11.87 8.49
CA ALA A 164 -1.28 -11.89 9.67
C ALA A 164 -1.84 -12.76 10.79
N HIS A 165 -3.15 -12.69 11.06
CA HIS A 165 -3.79 -13.56 12.04
C HIS A 165 -3.68 -15.04 11.63
N TYR A 166 -3.95 -15.35 10.37
CA TYR A 166 -3.83 -16.71 9.85
C TYR A 166 -2.38 -17.20 9.92
N SER A 167 -1.43 -16.40 9.50
CA SER A 167 0.01 -16.70 9.56
C SER A 167 0.46 -16.91 10.99
N LEU A 168 0.05 -16.05 11.95
CA LEU A 168 0.34 -16.24 13.37
C LEU A 168 -0.16 -17.59 13.90
N LEU A 169 -1.42 -17.94 13.63
CA LEU A 169 -1.99 -19.21 14.10
C LEU A 169 -1.25 -20.43 13.52
N ASN A 170 -0.88 -20.38 12.23
CA ASN A 170 -0.10 -21.45 11.62
C ASN A 170 1.34 -21.48 12.14
N TRP A 171 1.96 -20.32 12.35
CA TRP A 171 3.31 -20.23 12.91
C TRP A 171 3.36 -20.79 14.34
N LEU A 172 2.38 -20.46 15.19
CA LEU A 172 2.25 -21.04 16.54
C LEU A 172 2.16 -22.56 16.44
N LYS A 173 1.29 -23.09 15.59
CA LYS A 173 1.11 -24.53 15.38
C LYS A 173 2.39 -25.23 14.90
N LEU A 174 3.12 -24.63 13.96
CA LEU A 174 4.41 -25.16 13.48
C LEU A 174 5.44 -25.25 14.61
N ASN A 175 5.34 -24.38 15.61
CA ASN A 175 6.23 -24.33 16.77
C ASN A 175 5.65 -25.02 18.02
N GLY A 176 4.61 -25.87 17.86
CA GLY A 176 4.05 -26.68 18.94
C GLY A 176 3.18 -25.92 19.94
N LEU A 177 2.67 -24.76 19.56
CA LEU A 177 1.73 -23.95 20.33
C LEU A 177 0.35 -23.92 19.66
N SER A 178 -0.67 -23.56 20.45
CA SER A 178 -2.01 -23.24 19.99
C SER A 178 -2.34 -21.76 20.27
N ASP A 179 -3.45 -21.30 19.75
CA ASP A 179 -4.01 -19.98 20.05
C ASP A 179 -4.35 -19.80 21.54
N THR A 180 -4.64 -20.89 22.25
CA THR A 180 -4.93 -20.88 23.71
C THR A 180 -3.67 -20.84 24.57
N ASP A 181 -2.48 -21.05 24.01
CA ASP A 181 -1.20 -20.92 24.72
C ASP A 181 -0.73 -19.47 24.85
N VAL A 182 -1.34 -18.53 24.10
CA VAL A 182 -1.01 -17.11 24.08
C VAL A 182 -2.26 -16.26 24.32
N GLU A 183 -2.10 -15.00 24.66
CA GLU A 183 -3.20 -14.05 24.75
C GLU A 183 -3.26 -13.21 23.47
N LEU A 184 -4.19 -13.54 22.56
CA LEU A 184 -4.34 -12.82 21.30
C LEU A 184 -5.10 -11.50 21.52
N VAL A 185 -4.53 -10.40 21.01
CA VAL A 185 -5.10 -9.05 21.11
C VAL A 185 -5.44 -8.56 19.70
N ASN A 186 -6.72 -8.20 19.49
CA ASN A 186 -7.16 -7.64 18.21
C ASN A 186 -6.82 -6.14 18.14
N LEU A 187 -5.81 -5.79 17.37
CA LEU A 187 -5.40 -4.40 17.11
C LEU A 187 -5.13 -4.22 15.62
N GLU A 188 -5.52 -3.06 15.09
CA GLU A 188 -5.09 -2.62 13.77
C GLU A 188 -3.61 -2.17 13.80
N PRO A 189 -2.88 -2.21 12.67
CA PRO A 189 -1.43 -2.00 12.64
C PRO A 189 -0.96 -0.73 13.35
N GLU A 190 -1.61 0.40 13.07
CA GLU A 190 -1.23 1.71 13.63
C GLU A 190 -1.41 1.77 15.16
N LYS A 191 -2.36 1.00 15.69
CA LYS A 191 -2.61 0.92 17.14
C LYS A 191 -1.58 0.07 17.87
N MET A 192 -0.94 -0.88 17.18
CA MET A 192 0.12 -1.72 17.76
C MET A 192 1.34 -0.90 18.13
N ILE A 193 1.66 0.14 17.35
CA ILE A 193 2.80 1.03 17.63
C ILE A 193 2.65 1.69 18.99
N ALA A 194 1.47 2.25 19.28
CA ALA A 194 1.18 2.88 20.57
C ALA A 194 1.07 1.87 21.73
N ALA A 195 0.56 0.66 21.44
CA ALA A 195 0.40 -0.41 22.42
C ALA A 195 1.69 -1.24 22.66
N TRP A 196 2.73 -1.01 21.85
CA TRP A 196 3.96 -1.81 21.87
C TRP A 196 4.60 -1.98 23.27
N PRO A 197 4.64 -0.96 24.16
CA PRO A 197 5.20 -1.15 25.50
C PRO A 197 4.55 -2.29 26.31
N ASP A 198 3.25 -2.55 26.10
CA ASP A 198 2.47 -3.52 26.86
C ASP A 198 2.37 -4.90 26.16
N LEU A 199 2.80 -5.01 24.91
CA LEU A 199 2.78 -6.23 24.12
C LEU A 199 4.08 -7.02 24.27
N ALA A 200 4.02 -8.34 24.24
CA ALA A 200 5.18 -9.20 24.09
C ALA A 200 5.56 -9.40 22.61
N GLY A 201 4.57 -9.29 21.71
CA GLY A 201 4.78 -9.40 20.27
C GLY A 201 3.59 -8.88 19.46
N ALA A 202 3.83 -8.73 18.17
CA ALA A 202 2.81 -8.41 17.17
C ALA A 202 3.11 -9.15 15.87
N PHE A 203 2.12 -9.75 15.25
CA PHE A 203 2.22 -10.26 13.89
C PHE A 203 1.54 -9.27 12.96
N VAL A 204 2.34 -8.61 12.13
CA VAL A 204 1.92 -7.45 11.37
C VAL A 204 2.80 -7.26 10.13
N TRP A 205 2.37 -6.44 9.20
CA TRP A 205 3.05 -6.09 7.95
C TRP A 205 3.68 -4.70 7.99
N ASP A 206 4.51 -4.40 6.98
CA ASP A 206 5.10 -3.08 6.80
C ASP A 206 4.04 -2.02 6.39
N PRO A 207 4.23 -0.76 6.85
CA PRO A 207 5.40 -0.22 7.57
C PRO A 207 5.40 -0.47 9.09
N SER A 208 4.29 -0.92 9.68
CA SER A 208 4.20 -1.10 11.14
C SER A 208 5.19 -2.15 11.68
N GLN A 209 5.51 -3.21 10.89
CA GLN A 209 6.57 -4.16 11.23
C GLN A 209 7.91 -3.44 11.44
N SER A 210 8.34 -2.66 10.48
CA SER A 210 9.61 -1.91 10.54
C SER A 210 9.63 -0.89 11.68
N GLU A 211 8.51 -0.22 11.94
CA GLU A 211 8.38 0.70 13.07
C GLU A 211 8.54 0.01 14.42
N LEU A 212 7.97 -1.20 14.60
CA LEU A 212 8.14 -1.99 15.81
C LEU A 212 9.59 -2.47 15.98
N VAL A 213 10.26 -2.85 14.89
CA VAL A 213 11.69 -3.19 14.89
C VAL A 213 12.53 -1.97 15.28
N ALA A 214 12.22 -0.78 14.76
CA ALA A 214 12.89 0.47 15.13
C ALA A 214 12.71 0.80 16.63
N GLN A 215 11.62 0.36 17.25
CA GLN A 215 11.38 0.46 18.69
C GLN A 215 12.04 -0.66 19.51
N GLY A 216 12.97 -1.41 18.94
CA GLY A 216 13.75 -2.46 19.60
C GLY A 216 13.13 -3.86 19.53
N GLY A 217 12.10 -4.05 18.74
CA GLY A 217 11.56 -5.36 18.42
C GLY A 217 12.52 -6.21 17.61
N VAL A 218 12.38 -7.53 17.68
CA VAL A 218 13.15 -8.49 16.87
C VAL A 218 12.21 -9.43 16.13
N LEU A 219 12.57 -9.82 14.91
CA LEU A 219 11.79 -10.77 14.13
C LEU A 219 12.01 -12.20 14.70
N LEU A 220 10.92 -12.90 15.00
CA LEU A 220 10.94 -14.27 15.50
C LEU A 220 10.42 -15.28 14.46
N GLY A 221 9.56 -14.85 13.54
CA GLY A 221 9.00 -15.66 12.48
C GLY A 221 8.26 -14.80 11.47
N SER A 222 7.81 -15.40 10.37
CA SER A 222 7.19 -14.66 9.26
C SER A 222 6.13 -15.48 8.51
N ALA A 223 5.37 -14.82 7.65
CA ALA A 223 4.49 -15.47 6.70
C ALA A 223 5.28 -16.34 5.68
N ALA A 224 6.56 -16.04 5.43
CA ALA A 224 7.42 -16.90 4.62
C ALA A 224 7.61 -18.30 5.25
N ASP A 225 7.72 -18.39 6.58
CA ASP A 225 7.85 -19.68 7.28
C ASP A 225 6.58 -20.52 7.08
N THR A 226 5.40 -19.90 7.20
CA THR A 226 4.12 -20.58 7.03
C THR A 226 3.86 -20.95 5.57
N ALA A 227 4.28 -20.12 4.63
CA ALA A 227 4.21 -20.40 3.21
C ALA A 227 5.09 -21.61 2.82
N ALA A 228 6.33 -21.69 3.35
CA ALA A 228 7.23 -22.82 3.16
C ALA A 228 6.66 -24.12 3.73
N ALA A 229 5.82 -24.03 4.77
CA ALA A 229 5.10 -25.16 5.35
C ALA A 229 3.77 -25.49 4.63
N GLY A 230 3.48 -24.88 3.47
CA GLY A 230 2.28 -25.13 2.68
C GLY A 230 1.05 -24.29 3.05
N ASN A 231 1.21 -23.23 3.83
CA ASN A 231 0.14 -22.31 4.22
C ASN A 231 0.42 -20.88 3.74
N PRO A 232 0.57 -20.64 2.42
CA PRO A 232 0.82 -19.30 1.90
C PRO A 232 -0.41 -18.40 2.06
N THR A 233 -0.14 -17.09 2.17
CA THR A 233 -1.13 -16.03 2.11
C THR A 233 -0.82 -15.10 0.93
N TYR A 234 -1.80 -14.34 0.48
CA TYR A 234 -1.70 -13.51 -0.73
C TYR A 234 -2.36 -12.17 -0.49
N ASP A 235 -1.85 -11.14 -1.12
CA ASP A 235 -2.59 -9.90 -1.34
C ASP A 235 -3.31 -9.94 -2.68
N LEU A 236 -4.60 -9.65 -2.65
CA LEU A 236 -5.54 -9.81 -3.75
C LEU A 236 -6.27 -8.50 -4.02
N ALA A 237 -6.41 -8.14 -5.30
CA ALA A 237 -7.42 -7.17 -5.67
C ALA A 237 -8.75 -7.88 -5.88
N ASN A 238 -9.80 -7.26 -5.36
CA ASN A 238 -11.17 -7.71 -5.50
C ASN A 238 -12.04 -6.59 -6.04
N GLY A 239 -13.14 -6.94 -6.67
CA GLY A 239 -14.12 -5.97 -7.11
C GLY A 239 -15.54 -6.45 -6.90
N VAL A 240 -16.46 -5.52 -6.70
CA VAL A 240 -17.89 -5.81 -6.76
C VAL A 240 -18.21 -6.34 -8.15
N LYS A 241 -18.72 -7.57 -8.23
CA LYS A 241 -18.93 -8.25 -9.52
C LYS A 241 -19.72 -7.42 -10.52
N ALA A 242 -20.77 -6.75 -10.07
CA ALA A 242 -21.59 -5.90 -10.93
C ALA A 242 -20.79 -4.71 -11.50
N PHE A 243 -19.89 -4.11 -10.71
CA PHE A 243 -19.01 -3.06 -11.18
C PHE A 243 -17.99 -3.60 -12.20
N VAL A 244 -17.33 -4.70 -11.89
CA VAL A 244 -16.35 -5.34 -12.77
C VAL A 244 -16.96 -5.72 -14.12
N ASP A 245 -18.15 -6.33 -14.11
CA ASP A 245 -18.85 -6.74 -15.32
C ASP A 245 -19.25 -5.53 -16.19
N ALA A 246 -19.68 -4.44 -15.57
CA ALA A 246 -20.15 -3.24 -16.27
C ALA A 246 -19.03 -2.33 -16.79
N ASN A 247 -17.81 -2.43 -16.25
CA ASN A 247 -16.70 -1.49 -16.50
C ASN A 247 -15.45 -2.18 -17.06
N GLN A 248 -15.62 -3.13 -17.99
CA GLN A 248 -14.52 -3.92 -18.54
C GLN A 248 -13.37 -3.07 -19.15
N PRO A 249 -13.62 -1.98 -19.92
CA PRO A 249 -12.53 -1.13 -20.41
C PRO A 249 -11.69 -0.52 -19.28
N PHE A 250 -12.34 -0.05 -18.21
CA PHE A 250 -11.65 0.44 -17.02
C PHE A 250 -10.80 -0.67 -16.37
N MET A 251 -11.35 -1.85 -16.17
CA MET A 251 -10.64 -2.97 -15.54
C MET A 251 -9.42 -3.41 -16.36
N VAL A 252 -9.49 -3.37 -17.68
CA VAL A 252 -8.34 -3.66 -18.56
C VAL A 252 -7.26 -2.59 -18.39
N MET A 253 -7.61 -1.30 -18.33
CA MET A 253 -6.64 -0.24 -18.11
C MET A 253 -6.03 -0.32 -16.72
N TRP A 254 -6.86 -0.59 -15.69
CA TRP A 254 -6.39 -0.82 -14.33
C TRP A 254 -5.38 -1.97 -14.27
N ALA A 255 -5.66 -3.11 -14.92
CA ALA A 255 -4.72 -4.25 -14.95
C ALA A 255 -3.41 -3.91 -15.67
N LYS A 256 -3.45 -3.08 -16.74
CA LYS A 256 -2.22 -2.58 -17.39
C LYS A 256 -1.41 -1.68 -16.46
N ALA A 257 -2.07 -0.84 -15.66
CA ALA A 257 -1.41 0.00 -14.66
C ALA A 257 -0.73 -0.87 -13.57
N GLN A 258 -1.38 -1.94 -13.11
CA GLN A 258 -0.76 -2.88 -12.18
C GLN A 258 0.45 -3.60 -12.79
N ASN A 259 0.37 -4.04 -14.04
CA ASN A 259 1.54 -4.60 -14.73
C ASN A 259 2.70 -3.60 -14.84
N TYR A 260 2.41 -2.33 -15.14
CA TYR A 260 3.43 -1.28 -15.17
C TYR A 260 4.11 -1.12 -13.81
N ALA A 261 3.33 -1.12 -12.73
CA ALA A 261 3.87 -1.04 -11.37
C ALA A 261 4.73 -2.28 -11.02
N VAL A 262 4.30 -3.48 -11.42
CA VAL A 262 5.10 -4.71 -11.26
C VAL A 262 6.41 -4.63 -12.05
N ASP A 263 6.36 -4.16 -13.30
CA ASP A 263 7.55 -3.99 -14.13
C ASP A 263 8.53 -2.97 -13.49
N MET A 264 8.02 -1.90 -12.88
CA MET A 264 8.84 -0.94 -12.15
C MET A 264 9.48 -1.57 -10.92
N ILE A 265 8.73 -2.30 -10.09
CA ILE A 265 9.28 -3.00 -8.91
C ILE A 265 10.41 -3.95 -9.30
N LEU A 266 10.28 -4.66 -10.42
CA LEU A 266 11.24 -5.67 -10.86
C LEU A 266 12.47 -5.08 -11.55
N ASN A 267 12.32 -4.00 -12.32
CA ASN A 267 13.35 -3.50 -13.22
C ASN A 267 13.94 -2.14 -12.78
N ASP A 268 13.22 -1.38 -11.95
CA ASP A 268 13.68 -0.12 -11.34
C ASP A 268 13.19 -0.01 -9.88
N PRO A 269 13.69 -0.87 -8.99
CA PRO A 269 13.25 -0.92 -7.60
C PRO A 269 13.50 0.39 -6.84
N ALA A 270 14.47 1.20 -7.28
CA ALA A 270 14.73 2.49 -6.65
C ALA A 270 13.58 3.49 -6.94
N ALA A 271 13.13 3.60 -8.20
CA ALA A 271 12.00 4.44 -8.55
C ALA A 271 10.68 3.92 -7.92
N ALA A 272 10.51 2.59 -7.86
CA ALA A 272 9.36 1.98 -7.19
C ALA A 272 9.34 2.32 -5.68
N ALA A 273 10.48 2.22 -5.00
CA ALA A 273 10.62 2.57 -3.59
C ALA A 273 10.35 4.06 -3.35
N GLU A 274 10.76 4.95 -4.25
CA GLU A 274 10.48 6.38 -4.16
C GLU A 274 8.97 6.67 -4.19
N SER A 275 8.24 6.11 -5.17
CA SER A 275 6.79 6.26 -5.26
C SER A 275 6.06 5.66 -4.05
N ILE A 276 6.43 4.46 -3.62
CA ILE A 276 5.83 3.79 -2.46
C ILE A 276 6.07 4.61 -1.18
N SER A 277 7.30 5.09 -0.99
CA SER A 277 7.68 5.87 0.19
C SER A 277 6.96 7.22 0.26
N ALA A 278 6.72 7.87 -0.90
CA ALA A 278 5.96 9.10 -0.97
C ALA A 278 4.51 8.91 -0.45
N GLU A 279 3.86 7.83 -0.85
CA GLU A 279 2.50 7.50 -0.41
C GLU A 279 2.42 7.06 1.06
N LEU A 280 3.42 6.34 1.55
CA LEU A 280 3.50 5.90 2.95
C LEU A 280 4.01 7.00 3.90
N ALA A 281 4.51 8.12 3.38
CA ALA A 281 5.16 9.18 4.13
C ALA A 281 6.33 8.67 5.00
N VAL A 282 7.08 7.69 4.49
CA VAL A 282 8.30 7.15 5.11
C VAL A 282 9.51 7.44 4.21
N PRO A 283 10.74 7.52 4.77
CA PRO A 283 11.92 7.62 3.93
C PRO A 283 12.03 6.39 3.00
N PRO A 284 12.51 6.54 1.76
CA PRO A 284 12.85 5.39 0.94
C PRO A 284 13.85 4.51 1.69
N ALA A 285 13.63 3.19 1.67
CA ALA A 285 14.59 2.25 2.25
C ALA A 285 15.87 2.25 1.42
N ASP A 286 17.04 2.25 2.08
CA ASP A 286 18.35 2.09 1.45
C ASP A 286 18.52 0.68 0.88
#